data_6908aa597efea3b086f7e588bbfb389a
#
_entry.id   6908aa597efea3b086f7e588bbfb389a
#
_cell.length_a   1.000
_cell.length_b   1.000
_cell.length_c   1.000
_cell.angle_alpha   90.00
_cell.angle_beta   90.00
_cell.angle_gamma   90.00
#
_symmetry.space_group_name_H-M   'P 1'
#
loop_
_entity.id
_entity.type
_entity.pdbx_description
1 polymer ?
#
loop_
_entity_poly.entity_id
_entity_poly.type
_entity_poly.pdbx_seq_one_letter_code
_entity_poly.pdbx_strand_id
1 'polypeptide(L)'
;MVQDINDFDFSNADISLFSAGSEVSKKFAPTAAEKGSIVIDNTSYFRYEDEIPLIVPEVNPEEIENFKNKNIIANPNCSTIQMVVALKPIHDLYSIQKINVSTYQAVSGTGVNAVSYTHLTLPTNREV
;
A
#
# COMPACT_ATOMS: atom_id res chain seq x y z
N MET A 1 -20.54 13.41 1.08
CA MET A 1 -20.94 13.58 -0.35
C MET A 1 -19.81 12.98 -1.18
N VAL A 2 -20.11 12.21 -2.25
CA VAL A 2 -19.08 11.71 -3.17
C VAL A 2 -18.81 12.79 -4.21
N GLN A 3 -17.52 13.05 -4.48
CA GLN A 3 -17.07 14.03 -5.47
C GLN A 3 -16.13 13.36 -6.47
N ASP A 4 -16.02 13.94 -7.68
CA ASP A 4 -14.99 13.54 -8.62
C ASP A 4 -13.62 13.99 -8.09
N ILE A 5 -12.63 13.11 -8.13
CA ILE A 5 -11.28 13.38 -7.63
C ILE A 5 -10.58 14.49 -8.42
N ASN A 6 -10.96 14.72 -9.70
CA ASN A 6 -10.41 15.79 -10.50
C ASN A 6 -10.86 17.18 -10.02
N ASP A 7 -12.03 17.27 -9.36
CA ASP A 7 -12.63 18.51 -8.87
C ASP A 7 -12.39 18.71 -7.37
N PHE A 8 -11.76 17.74 -6.70
CA PHE A 8 -11.55 17.80 -5.26
C PHE A 8 -10.33 18.69 -4.90
N ASP A 9 -10.56 19.65 -4.01
CA ASP A 9 -9.47 20.46 -3.47
C ASP A 9 -8.86 19.79 -2.24
N PHE A 10 -7.69 19.21 -2.41
CA PHE A 10 -6.95 18.50 -1.36
C PHE A 10 -6.48 19.40 -0.21
N SER A 11 -6.48 20.73 -0.36
CA SER A 11 -6.20 21.65 0.76
C SER A 11 -7.23 21.58 1.89
N ASN A 12 -8.39 20.97 1.63
CA ASN A 12 -9.43 20.74 2.62
C ASN A 12 -9.29 19.40 3.38
N ALA A 13 -8.22 18.64 3.14
CA ALA A 13 -8.00 17.34 3.76
C ALA A 13 -6.65 17.30 4.47
N ASP A 14 -6.65 17.14 5.78
CA ASP A 14 -5.42 16.95 6.56
C ASP A 14 -4.75 15.60 6.24
N ILE A 15 -5.56 14.56 6.03
CA ILE A 15 -5.11 13.20 5.70
C ILE A 15 -5.92 12.67 4.53
N SER A 16 -5.23 12.08 3.54
CA SER A 16 -5.83 11.47 2.37
C SER A 16 -5.45 9.98 2.27
N LEU A 17 -6.45 9.10 2.24
CA LEU A 17 -6.25 7.66 2.08
C LEU A 17 -6.44 7.26 0.61
N PHE A 18 -5.39 6.70 0.01
CA PHE A 18 -5.40 6.26 -1.38
C PHE A 18 -5.45 4.73 -1.48
N SER A 19 -6.47 4.21 -2.17
CA SER A 19 -6.65 2.76 -2.39
C SER A 19 -7.36 2.43 -3.71
N ALA A 20 -7.44 3.38 -4.62
CA ALA A 20 -8.17 3.24 -5.88
C ALA A 20 -7.31 2.71 -7.06
N GLY A 21 -6.12 2.20 -6.76
CA GLY A 21 -5.18 1.65 -7.74
C GLY A 21 -4.00 2.59 -8.04
N SER A 22 -2.91 1.99 -8.51
CA SER A 22 -1.61 2.66 -8.67
C SER A 22 -1.65 3.88 -9.61
N GLU A 23 -2.45 3.84 -10.67
CA GLU A 23 -2.57 4.98 -11.60
C GLU A 23 -3.22 6.20 -10.94
N VAL A 24 -4.19 5.98 -10.05
CA VAL A 24 -4.82 7.05 -9.28
C VAL A 24 -3.82 7.64 -8.29
N SER A 25 -3.11 6.79 -7.55
CA SER A 25 -2.08 7.24 -6.60
C SER A 25 -0.97 8.00 -7.31
N LYS A 26 -0.45 7.47 -8.42
CA LYS A 26 0.56 8.14 -9.23
C LYS A 26 0.17 9.57 -9.62
N LYS A 27 -1.09 9.74 -10.07
CA LYS A 27 -1.58 11.02 -10.57
C LYS A 27 -1.89 12.01 -9.45
N PHE A 28 -2.56 11.57 -8.39
CA PHE A 28 -3.19 12.49 -7.43
C PHE A 28 -2.48 12.57 -6.08
N ALA A 29 -1.75 11.53 -5.66
CA ALA A 29 -1.09 11.55 -4.35
C ALA A 29 -0.02 12.65 -4.22
N PRO A 30 0.84 12.91 -5.24
CA PRO A 30 1.76 14.05 -5.18
C PRO A 30 1.03 15.39 -5.07
N THR A 31 -0.05 15.56 -5.83
CA THR A 31 -0.87 16.80 -5.76
C THR A 31 -1.50 17.00 -4.39
N ALA A 32 -2.00 15.93 -3.77
CA ALA A 32 -2.54 15.99 -2.42
C ALA A 32 -1.46 16.38 -1.39
N ALA A 33 -0.28 15.76 -1.50
CA ALA A 33 0.87 16.04 -0.65
C ALA A 33 1.37 17.49 -0.78
N GLU A 34 1.46 18.02 -2.01
CA GLU A 34 1.82 19.41 -2.30
C GLU A 34 0.81 20.41 -1.73
N LYS A 35 -0.46 20.03 -1.62
CA LYS A 35 -1.52 20.84 -0.99
C LYS A 35 -1.53 20.76 0.52
N GLY A 36 -0.61 20.01 1.14
CA GLY A 36 -0.44 19.90 2.57
C GLY A 36 -1.14 18.71 3.22
N SER A 37 -1.86 17.88 2.45
CA SER A 37 -2.44 16.64 2.96
C SER A 37 -1.36 15.59 3.21
N ILE A 38 -1.44 14.87 4.32
CA ILE A 38 -0.61 13.67 4.53
C ILE A 38 -1.28 12.51 3.81
N VAL A 39 -0.60 11.97 2.81
CA VAL A 39 -1.11 10.86 2.01
C VAL A 39 -0.70 9.53 2.64
N ILE A 40 -1.67 8.63 2.83
CA ILE A 40 -1.41 7.22 3.17
C ILE A 40 -1.84 6.39 1.97
N ASP A 41 -0.86 5.84 1.24
CA ASP A 41 -1.10 5.10 0.00
C ASP A 41 -1.07 3.58 0.21
N ASN A 42 -2.20 2.92 -0.02
CA ASN A 42 -2.34 1.47 0.04
C ASN A 42 -2.03 0.77 -1.30
N THR A 43 -1.68 1.52 -2.35
CA THR A 43 -1.33 0.92 -3.64
C THR A 43 0.13 0.45 -3.67
N SER A 44 0.54 -0.18 -4.75
CA SER A 44 1.94 -0.61 -4.89
C SER A 44 2.86 0.48 -5.45
N TYR A 45 2.32 1.65 -5.83
CA TYR A 45 3.07 2.61 -6.63
C TYR A 45 4.31 3.15 -5.92
N PHE A 46 4.17 3.59 -4.67
CA PHE A 46 5.25 4.25 -3.92
C PHE A 46 6.11 3.31 -3.06
N ARG A 47 5.89 2.00 -3.09
CA ARG A 47 6.56 1.05 -2.17
C ARG A 47 8.07 0.93 -2.36
N TYR A 48 8.58 1.34 -3.51
CA TYR A 48 10.00 1.25 -3.87
C TYR A 48 10.66 2.61 -4.06
N GLU A 49 10.01 3.68 -3.62
CA GLU A 49 10.55 5.04 -3.67
C GLU A 49 11.36 5.32 -2.40
N ASP A 50 12.66 5.56 -2.54
CA ASP A 50 13.58 5.74 -1.41
C ASP A 50 13.21 6.90 -0.46
N GLU A 51 12.56 7.94 -1.00
CA GLU A 51 12.14 9.11 -0.22
C GLU A 51 10.79 8.95 0.48
N ILE A 52 10.09 7.84 0.25
CA ILE A 52 8.76 7.56 0.81
C ILE A 52 8.83 6.38 1.75
N PRO A 53 8.56 6.56 3.04
CA PRO A 53 8.67 5.48 4.00
C PRO A 53 7.59 4.42 3.78
N LEU A 54 8.02 3.15 3.81
CA LEU A 54 7.16 1.98 3.78
C LEU A 54 6.93 1.52 5.22
N ILE A 55 5.72 1.74 5.76
CA ILE A 55 5.44 1.65 7.18
C ILE A 55 4.51 0.51 7.54
N VAL A 56 4.92 -0.25 8.56
CA VAL A 56 4.06 -1.11 9.39
C VAL A 56 4.27 -0.66 10.83
N PRO A 57 3.31 0.03 11.45
CA PRO A 57 3.51 0.68 12.76
C PRO A 57 4.01 -0.25 13.87
N GLU A 58 3.63 -1.52 13.85
CA GLU A 58 4.06 -2.53 14.82
C GLU A 58 5.48 -3.07 14.55
N VAL A 59 6.09 -2.71 13.42
CA VAL A 59 7.38 -3.26 12.99
C VAL A 59 8.46 -2.20 12.94
N ASN A 60 8.18 -1.06 12.33
CA ASN A 60 9.13 0.03 12.10
C ASN A 60 8.51 1.42 12.32
N PRO A 61 7.93 1.70 13.52
CA PRO A 61 7.27 2.98 13.80
C PRO A 61 8.23 4.18 13.73
N GLU A 62 9.52 3.97 13.95
CA GLU A 62 10.57 4.99 13.90
C GLU A 62 10.72 5.62 12.52
N GLU A 63 10.43 4.87 11.47
CA GLU A 63 10.51 5.35 10.08
C GLU A 63 9.40 6.35 9.72
N ILE A 64 8.38 6.50 10.57
CA ILE A 64 7.24 7.36 10.28
C ILE A 64 7.66 8.82 10.11
N GLU A 65 8.68 9.28 10.82
CA GLU A 65 9.18 10.65 10.73
C GLU A 65 9.66 11.04 9.33
N ASN A 66 10.01 10.05 8.50
CA ASN A 66 10.47 10.23 7.12
C ASN A 66 9.35 10.62 6.16
N PHE A 67 8.06 10.55 6.58
CA PHE A 67 6.95 11.01 5.74
C PHE A 67 7.09 12.48 5.34
N LYS A 68 7.75 13.28 6.16
CA LYS A 68 7.99 14.73 5.94
C LYS A 68 8.76 15.03 4.66
N ASN A 69 9.47 14.05 4.10
CA ASN A 69 10.19 14.23 2.84
C ASN A 69 9.26 14.52 1.67
N LYS A 70 8.12 13.83 1.61
CA LYS A 70 7.15 13.94 0.49
C LYS A 70 5.70 14.11 0.94
N ASN A 71 5.40 14.13 2.24
CA ASN A 71 4.06 14.04 2.81
C ASN A 71 3.28 12.78 2.35
N ILE A 72 4.00 11.70 2.02
CA ILE A 72 3.43 10.43 1.59
C ILE A 72 4.00 9.31 2.46
N ILE A 73 3.11 8.40 2.87
CA ILE A 73 3.44 7.13 3.54
C ILE A 73 2.94 6.00 2.65
N ALA A 74 3.82 5.07 2.31
CA ALA A 74 3.44 3.86 1.58
C ALA A 74 3.05 2.74 2.56
N ASN A 75 1.93 2.07 2.28
CA ASN A 75 1.48 0.91 3.02
C ASN A 75 1.91 -0.36 2.28
N PRO A 76 2.54 -1.34 2.95
CA PRO A 76 3.01 -2.56 2.30
C PRO A 76 1.86 -3.44 1.77
N ASN A 77 2.24 -4.52 1.08
CA ASN A 77 1.29 -5.53 0.64
C ASN A 77 0.58 -6.19 1.83
N CYS A 78 -0.72 -6.45 1.71
CA CYS A 78 -1.56 -7.00 2.77
C CYS A 78 -1.03 -8.31 3.38
N SER A 79 -0.55 -9.24 2.55
CA SER A 79 0.04 -10.49 3.04
C SER A 79 1.36 -10.26 3.75
N THR A 80 2.16 -9.31 3.28
CA THR A 80 3.43 -8.91 3.90
C THR A 80 3.19 -8.31 5.28
N ILE A 81 2.23 -7.38 5.42
CA ILE A 81 1.91 -6.76 6.71
C ILE A 81 1.57 -7.84 7.76
N GLN A 82 0.65 -8.75 7.43
CA GLN A 82 0.25 -9.83 8.33
C GLN A 82 1.46 -10.69 8.76
N MET A 83 2.31 -11.04 7.81
CA MET A 83 3.49 -11.85 8.05
C MET A 83 4.50 -11.12 8.96
N VAL A 84 4.87 -9.89 8.65
CA VAL A 84 5.92 -9.19 9.41
C VAL A 84 5.48 -8.82 10.82
N VAL A 85 4.22 -8.49 11.03
CA VAL A 85 3.66 -8.28 12.38
C VAL A 85 3.76 -9.54 13.23
N ALA A 86 3.41 -10.71 12.66
CA ALA A 86 3.51 -11.97 13.37
C ALA A 86 4.97 -12.41 13.63
N LEU A 87 5.87 -12.09 12.72
CA LEU A 87 7.28 -12.50 12.81
C LEU A 87 8.14 -11.52 13.62
N LYS A 88 7.73 -10.27 13.80
CA LYS A 88 8.51 -9.24 14.51
C LYS A 88 8.98 -9.69 15.88
N PRO A 89 8.12 -10.21 16.80
CA PRO A 89 8.56 -10.66 18.10
C PRO A 89 9.59 -11.82 18.03
N ILE A 90 9.43 -12.70 17.05
CA ILE A 90 10.36 -13.82 16.84
C ILE A 90 11.70 -13.30 16.31
N HIS A 91 11.65 -12.35 15.38
CA HIS A 91 12.86 -11.74 14.84
C HIS A 91 13.67 -11.01 15.91
N ASP A 92 13.00 -10.27 16.78
CA ASP A 92 13.64 -9.51 17.86
C ASP A 92 14.38 -10.42 18.86
N LEU A 93 13.84 -11.63 19.11
CA LEU A 93 14.45 -12.59 20.02
C LEU A 93 15.52 -13.46 19.37
N TYR A 94 15.34 -13.86 18.11
CA TYR A 94 16.12 -14.91 17.47
C TYR A 94 16.81 -14.50 16.16
N SER A 95 16.62 -13.27 15.69
CA SER A 95 17.24 -12.75 14.46
C SER A 95 17.02 -13.64 13.25
N ILE A 96 15.77 -13.72 12.76
CA ILE A 96 15.40 -14.55 11.60
C ILE A 96 16.34 -14.27 10.42
N GLN A 97 16.99 -15.31 9.90
CA GLN A 97 17.95 -15.22 8.81
C GLN A 97 17.31 -15.47 7.44
N LYS A 98 16.20 -16.21 7.40
CA LYS A 98 15.54 -16.57 6.14
C LYS A 98 14.07 -16.87 6.37
N ILE A 99 13.25 -16.40 5.43
CA ILE A 99 11.82 -16.70 5.38
C ILE A 99 11.54 -17.38 4.04
N ASN A 100 10.93 -18.57 4.06
CA ASN A 100 10.32 -19.18 2.89
C ASN A 100 8.81 -19.13 3.10
N VAL A 101 8.09 -18.53 2.17
CA VAL A 101 6.64 -18.34 2.30
C VAL A 101 5.92 -18.76 1.03
N SER A 102 4.77 -19.40 1.20
CA SER A 102 3.80 -19.65 0.15
C SER A 102 2.47 -19.06 0.58
N THR A 103 1.84 -18.28 -0.30
CA THR A 103 0.57 -17.61 0.01
C THR A 103 -0.56 -18.10 -0.88
N TYR A 104 -1.74 -18.22 -0.30
CA TYR A 104 -2.99 -18.47 -1.02
C TYR A 104 -3.89 -17.27 -0.80
N GLN A 105 -4.32 -16.65 -1.88
CA GLN A 105 -5.11 -15.41 -1.82
C GLN A 105 -6.35 -15.52 -2.69
N ALA A 106 -7.46 -14.93 -2.23
CA ALA A 106 -8.64 -14.76 -3.06
C ALA A 106 -8.34 -13.84 -4.26
N VAL A 107 -8.85 -14.20 -5.43
CA VAL A 107 -8.63 -13.45 -6.67
C VAL A 107 -9.07 -11.99 -6.58
N SER A 108 -10.12 -11.70 -5.80
CA SER A 108 -10.61 -10.34 -5.54
C SER A 108 -9.54 -9.41 -4.96
N GLY A 109 -8.55 -9.94 -4.22
CA GLY A 109 -7.43 -9.16 -3.70
C GLY A 109 -6.46 -8.62 -4.77
N THR A 110 -6.54 -9.13 -6.00
CA THR A 110 -5.71 -8.68 -7.12
C THR A 110 -6.35 -7.52 -7.91
N GLY A 111 -7.61 -7.19 -7.61
CA GLY A 111 -8.33 -6.07 -8.21
C GLY A 111 -9.34 -6.47 -9.28
N VAL A 112 -10.07 -5.48 -9.78
CA VAL A 112 -11.21 -5.65 -10.69
C VAL A 112 -10.85 -6.41 -11.97
N ASN A 113 -9.70 -6.12 -12.56
CA ASN A 113 -9.27 -6.78 -13.80
C ASN A 113 -9.05 -8.28 -13.63
N ALA A 114 -8.49 -8.71 -12.50
CA ALA A 114 -8.28 -10.12 -12.22
C ALA A 114 -9.60 -10.83 -11.94
N VAL A 115 -10.53 -10.20 -11.22
CA VAL A 115 -11.88 -10.72 -10.98
C VAL A 115 -12.63 -10.86 -12.30
N SER A 116 -12.61 -9.84 -13.15
CA SER A 116 -13.25 -9.87 -14.48
C SER A 116 -12.67 -10.99 -15.34
N TYR A 117 -11.35 -11.17 -15.35
CA TYR A 117 -10.69 -12.22 -16.10
C TYR A 117 -11.12 -13.64 -15.66
N THR A 118 -11.23 -13.88 -14.34
CA THR A 118 -11.67 -15.18 -13.81
C THR A 118 -13.13 -15.49 -14.07
N HIS A 119 -13.98 -14.49 -14.25
CA HIS A 119 -15.38 -14.68 -14.64
C HIS A 119 -15.57 -14.91 -16.15
N LEU A 120 -14.65 -14.43 -16.97
CA LEU A 120 -14.73 -14.51 -18.43
C LEU A 120 -13.99 -15.71 -19.02
N THR A 121 -13.07 -16.33 -18.29
CA THR A 121 -12.28 -17.47 -18.73
C THR A 121 -12.47 -18.66 -17.81
N LEU A 122 -12.51 -19.86 -18.40
CA LEU A 122 -12.42 -21.10 -17.63
C LEU A 122 -11.11 -21.05 -16.79
N PRO A 123 -11.12 -21.65 -15.58
CA PRO A 123 -9.98 -21.58 -14.69
C PRO A 123 -8.76 -22.22 -15.37
N THR A 124 -7.88 -21.39 -15.88
CA THR A 124 -6.53 -21.78 -16.24
C THR A 124 -5.67 -21.59 -15.00
N ASN A 125 -4.96 -22.64 -14.58
CA ASN A 125 -3.97 -22.55 -13.52
C ASN A 125 -2.99 -21.43 -13.87
N ARG A 126 -3.01 -20.33 -13.12
CA ARG A 126 -1.94 -19.36 -13.12
C ARG A 126 -0.97 -19.77 -12.03
N GLU A 127 0.15 -20.31 -12.45
CA GLU A 127 1.36 -20.29 -11.62
C GLU A 127 1.85 -18.84 -11.60
N VAL A 128 1.96 -18.27 -10.40
CA VAL A 128 2.54 -16.96 -10.15
C VAL A 128 3.92 -17.16 -9.56
#